data_58009b767ca1a009c71084eca2adb5b1
#
_entry.id   58009b767ca1a009c71084eca2adb5b1
#
_cell.length_a   1.000
_cell.length_b   1.000
_cell.length_c   1.000
_cell.angle_alpha   90.00
_cell.angle_beta   90.00
_cell.angle_gamma   90.00
#
_symmetry.space_group_name_H-M   'P 1'
#
loop_
_entity.id
_entity.type
_entity.pdbx_description
1 polymer ?
#
loop_
_entity_poly.entity_id
_entity_poly.type
_entity_poly.pdbx_seq_one_letter_code
_entity_poly.pdbx_strand_id
1 'polypeptide(L)'
;MAKDKYYGKTLRKNFARHEEVMAMPNLLEIQKKSYQWFLDTGLREVFADVASIGDYAGNLELSFIDYSMDEKPKYDVEECKARDATYAAPMKVSVRLHNKETGEIKEQEIFMGDFPLMTHSGTFVINGAERVVVSQIVRSPGIYYGKEIDLKTDLPLLTSTVIPYR
;
A
#
# COMPACT_ATOMS: atom_id res chain seq x y z
N MET A 1 28.77 28.78 -18.56
CA MET A 1 28.14 28.01 -19.66
C MET A 1 27.15 27.05 -19.07
N ALA A 2 25.98 26.86 -19.69
CA ALA A 2 25.01 25.85 -19.24
C ALA A 2 25.62 24.45 -19.44
N LYS A 3 25.49 23.60 -18.44
CA LYS A 3 25.91 22.18 -18.51
C LYS A 3 24.65 21.33 -18.70
N ASP A 4 24.70 20.39 -19.62
CA ASP A 4 23.63 19.43 -19.82
C ASP A 4 23.71 18.32 -18.75
N LYS A 5 22.63 18.04 -18.06
CA LYS A 5 22.54 16.99 -17.03
C LYS A 5 21.28 16.17 -17.21
N TYR A 6 21.41 14.85 -17.13
CA TYR A 6 20.28 13.92 -17.15
C TYR A 6 19.68 13.77 -15.76
N TYR A 7 18.36 13.93 -15.66
CA TYR A 7 17.54 13.60 -14.49
C TYR A 7 16.57 12.47 -14.87
N GLY A 8 16.98 11.25 -14.60
CA GLY A 8 16.31 10.08 -15.11
C GLY A 8 16.43 10.01 -16.65
N LYS A 9 15.28 10.00 -17.34
CA LYS A 9 15.22 9.98 -18.82
C LYS A 9 15.23 11.37 -19.46
N THR A 10 15.14 12.44 -18.67
CA THR A 10 15.00 13.82 -19.19
C THR A 10 16.32 14.57 -19.16
N LEU A 11 16.73 15.08 -20.32
CA LEU A 11 17.88 15.98 -20.43
C LEU A 11 17.45 17.40 -20.01
N ARG A 12 18.15 17.99 -19.05
CA ARG A 12 17.93 19.35 -18.56
C ARG A 12 19.21 20.18 -18.65
N LYS A 13 19.05 21.46 -18.94
CA LYS A 13 20.16 22.42 -18.87
C LYS A 13 20.31 22.93 -17.45
N ASN A 14 21.51 22.78 -16.91
CA ASN A 14 21.87 23.29 -15.59
C ASN A 14 22.57 24.65 -15.75
N PHE A 15 21.98 25.70 -15.20
CA PHE A 15 22.51 27.06 -15.17
C PHE A 15 23.15 27.44 -13.84
N ALA A 16 23.31 26.48 -12.91
CA ALA A 16 23.91 26.74 -11.60
C ALA A 16 25.36 27.20 -11.76
N ARG A 17 25.74 28.21 -10.98
CA ARG A 17 27.11 28.74 -10.91
C ARG A 17 28.02 27.90 -10.01
N HIS A 18 27.42 27.21 -9.03
CA HIS A 18 28.11 26.34 -8.10
C HIS A 18 27.92 24.88 -8.47
N GLU A 19 28.87 24.04 -8.09
CA GLU A 19 28.74 22.60 -8.22
C GLU A 19 27.70 22.07 -7.22
N GLU A 20 27.02 20.99 -7.62
CA GLU A 20 26.07 20.35 -6.71
C GLU A 20 26.83 19.70 -5.56
N VAL A 21 26.50 20.14 -4.34
CA VAL A 21 27.07 19.59 -3.10
C VAL A 21 26.44 18.24 -2.76
N MET A 22 25.19 18.03 -3.17
CA MET A 22 24.42 16.83 -2.88
C MET A 22 23.53 16.47 -4.08
N ALA A 23 23.42 15.19 -4.39
CA ALA A 23 22.53 14.71 -5.44
C ALA A 23 21.07 15.03 -5.09
N MET A 24 20.29 15.38 -6.12
CA MET A 24 18.86 15.60 -5.94
C MET A 24 18.18 14.31 -5.44
N PRO A 25 17.46 14.32 -4.32
CA PRO A 25 16.75 13.16 -3.83
C PRO A 25 15.63 12.75 -4.79
N ASN A 26 15.31 11.46 -4.81
CA ASN A 26 14.17 10.98 -5.58
C ASN A 26 12.87 11.31 -4.83
N LEU A 27 12.11 12.28 -5.34
CA LEU A 27 10.88 12.77 -4.71
C LEU A 27 9.74 11.71 -4.70
N LEU A 28 9.85 10.66 -5.50
CA LEU A 28 8.88 9.56 -5.58
C LEU A 28 9.30 8.34 -4.76
N GLU A 29 10.41 8.44 -4.03
CA GLU A 29 10.98 7.30 -3.32
C GLU A 29 10.05 6.76 -2.23
N ILE A 30 9.37 7.66 -1.52
CA ILE A 30 8.44 7.28 -0.43
C ILE A 30 7.31 6.40 -0.97
N GLN A 31 6.64 6.83 -2.05
CA GLN A 31 5.54 6.07 -2.66
C GLN A 31 6.02 4.73 -3.21
N LYS A 32 7.13 4.73 -3.93
CA LYS A 32 7.67 3.51 -4.56
C LYS A 32 8.15 2.49 -3.53
N LYS A 33 8.91 2.93 -2.51
CA LYS A 33 9.37 2.03 -1.44
C LYS A 33 8.22 1.50 -0.61
N SER A 34 7.22 2.32 -0.30
CA SER A 34 6.04 1.90 0.43
C SER A 34 5.25 0.84 -0.34
N TYR A 35 5.06 1.03 -1.64
CA TYR A 35 4.36 0.05 -2.48
C TYR A 35 5.17 -1.25 -2.63
N GLN A 36 6.49 -1.15 -2.82
CA GLN A 36 7.36 -2.33 -2.89
C GLN A 36 7.33 -3.12 -1.57
N TRP A 37 7.45 -2.44 -0.43
CA TRP A 37 7.30 -3.07 0.88
C TRP A 37 5.96 -3.77 1.04
N PHE A 38 4.89 -3.12 0.56
CA PHE A 38 3.56 -3.72 0.63
C PHE A 38 3.47 -5.02 -0.19
N LEU A 39 4.05 -5.05 -1.39
CA LEU A 39 4.08 -6.27 -2.22
C LEU A 39 4.96 -7.36 -1.62
N ASP A 40 6.12 -6.99 -1.05
CA ASP A 40 7.11 -7.96 -0.54
C ASP A 40 6.74 -8.51 0.84
N THR A 41 6.17 -7.67 1.70
CA THR A 41 5.94 -7.99 3.12
C THR A 41 4.50 -7.78 3.55
N GLY A 42 3.91 -6.64 3.22
CA GLY A 42 2.59 -6.25 3.73
C GLY A 42 1.46 -7.20 3.32
N LEU A 43 1.46 -7.70 2.10
CA LEU A 43 0.49 -8.71 1.67
C LEU A 43 0.61 -10.02 2.46
N ARG A 44 1.84 -10.44 2.78
CA ARG A 44 2.05 -11.64 3.60
C ARG A 44 1.54 -11.45 5.02
N GLU A 45 1.76 -10.29 5.61
CA GLU A 45 1.24 -9.95 6.94
C GLU A 45 -0.29 -10.00 6.94
N VAL A 46 -0.95 -9.42 5.93
CA VAL A 46 -2.42 -9.44 5.81
C VAL A 46 -2.96 -10.87 5.69
N PHE A 47 -2.34 -11.72 4.87
CA PHE A 47 -2.76 -13.12 4.76
C PHE A 47 -2.45 -13.92 6.03
N ALA A 48 -1.36 -13.62 6.73
CA ALA A 48 -1.04 -14.24 8.01
C ALA A 48 -2.01 -13.82 9.13
N ASP A 49 -2.48 -12.59 9.15
CA ASP A 49 -3.46 -12.10 10.13
C ASP A 49 -4.84 -12.75 9.95
N VAL A 50 -5.25 -13.00 8.69
CA VAL A 50 -6.48 -13.76 8.40
C VAL A 50 -6.28 -15.25 8.71
N ALA A 51 -5.07 -15.76 8.59
CA ALA A 51 -4.54 -17.10 8.85
C ALA A 51 -5.45 -18.23 8.39
N SER A 52 -6.53 -18.50 9.09
CA SER A 52 -7.52 -19.52 8.74
C SER A 52 -8.93 -19.09 9.09
N ILE A 53 -9.88 -19.52 8.26
CA ILE A 53 -11.31 -19.29 8.46
C ILE A 53 -11.93 -20.65 8.79
N GLY A 54 -12.43 -20.79 10.01
CA GLY A 54 -13.12 -22.00 10.48
C GLY A 54 -14.62 -21.91 10.30
N ASP A 55 -15.26 -23.04 10.04
CA ASP A 55 -16.69 -23.20 10.10
C ASP A 55 -17.20 -23.10 11.56
N TYR A 56 -18.46 -22.71 11.73
CA TYR A 56 -19.12 -22.65 13.05
C TYR A 56 -19.10 -24.00 13.79
N ALA A 57 -19.21 -25.10 13.05
CA ALA A 57 -19.12 -26.46 13.60
C ALA A 57 -17.68 -26.90 13.89
N GLY A 58 -16.68 -26.16 13.41
CA GLY A 58 -15.26 -26.48 13.60
C GLY A 58 -14.73 -27.62 12.72
N ASN A 59 -15.53 -28.11 11.79
CA ASN A 59 -15.21 -29.28 10.96
C ASN A 59 -14.44 -28.93 9.68
N LEU A 60 -14.65 -27.72 9.17
CA LEU A 60 -13.99 -27.20 7.96
C LEU A 60 -13.05 -26.05 8.33
N GLU A 61 -11.85 -26.08 7.80
CA GLU A 61 -10.87 -25.02 7.97
C GLU A 61 -10.28 -24.65 6.61
N LEU A 62 -10.47 -23.36 6.23
CA LEU A 62 -9.89 -22.77 5.04
C LEU A 62 -8.66 -21.97 5.46
N SER A 63 -7.50 -22.30 4.91
CA SER A 63 -6.26 -21.58 5.17
C SER A 63 -5.65 -21.02 3.87
N PHE A 64 -5.05 -19.83 3.97
CA PHE A 64 -4.30 -19.21 2.90
C PHE A 64 -2.84 -19.66 2.98
N ILE A 65 -2.31 -20.20 1.87
CA ILE A 65 -0.95 -20.76 1.84
C ILE A 65 0.01 -19.75 1.24
N ASP A 66 -0.30 -19.27 0.06
CA ASP A 66 0.56 -18.36 -0.71
C ASP A 66 -0.30 -17.54 -1.68
N TYR A 67 0.29 -16.48 -2.22
CA TYR A 67 -0.32 -15.67 -3.27
C TYR A 67 0.64 -15.50 -4.44
N SER A 68 0.09 -15.41 -5.63
CA SER A 68 0.81 -15.08 -6.85
C SER A 68 0.15 -13.90 -7.55
N MET A 69 0.95 -13.05 -8.13
CA MET A 69 0.49 -11.93 -8.93
C MET A 69 1.18 -11.97 -10.28
N ASP A 70 0.42 -11.86 -11.36
CA ASP A 70 0.97 -11.85 -12.70
C ASP A 70 1.80 -10.56 -12.89
N GLU A 71 3.01 -10.71 -13.43
CA GLU A 71 3.90 -9.56 -13.69
C GLU A 71 3.39 -8.66 -14.83
N LYS A 72 2.55 -9.21 -15.70
CA LYS A 72 2.05 -8.49 -16.87
C LYS A 72 0.65 -7.96 -16.61
N PRO A 73 0.48 -6.62 -16.69
CA PRO A 73 -0.85 -6.02 -16.65
C PRO A 73 -1.65 -6.41 -17.89
N LYS A 74 -2.97 -6.39 -17.76
CA LYS A 74 -3.89 -6.69 -18.86
C LYS A 74 -3.82 -5.67 -20.00
N TYR A 75 -3.63 -4.39 -19.65
CA TYR A 75 -3.51 -3.25 -20.56
C TYR A 75 -2.34 -2.37 -20.15
N ASP A 76 -1.76 -1.67 -21.09
CA ASP A 76 -0.74 -0.65 -20.80
C ASP A 76 -1.38 0.61 -20.17
N VAL A 77 -0.56 1.44 -19.55
CA VAL A 77 -0.99 2.66 -18.84
C VAL A 77 -1.78 3.60 -19.75
N GLU A 78 -1.28 3.84 -20.98
CA GLU A 78 -1.96 4.72 -21.95
C GLU A 78 -3.29 4.13 -22.42
N GLU A 79 -3.34 2.82 -22.63
CA GLU A 79 -4.56 2.12 -23.00
C GLU A 79 -5.60 2.13 -21.87
N CYS A 80 -5.17 2.00 -20.61
CA CYS A 80 -6.05 2.14 -19.45
C CYS A 80 -6.68 3.53 -19.37
N LYS A 81 -5.91 4.59 -19.64
CA LYS A 81 -6.43 5.95 -19.68
C LYS A 81 -7.44 6.19 -20.81
N ALA A 82 -7.18 5.62 -21.98
CA ALA A 82 -8.04 5.77 -23.15
C ALA A 82 -9.36 4.98 -23.03
N ARG A 83 -9.37 3.88 -22.28
CA ARG A 83 -10.51 2.96 -22.12
C ARG A 83 -11.23 3.09 -20.79
N ASP A 84 -10.89 4.07 -19.96
CA ASP A 84 -11.41 4.20 -18.58
C ASP A 84 -11.24 2.91 -17.75
N ALA A 85 -10.12 2.21 -17.99
CA ALA A 85 -9.79 0.97 -17.31
C ALA A 85 -8.83 1.19 -16.13
N THR A 86 -8.70 0.18 -15.28
CA THR A 86 -7.74 0.19 -14.18
C THR A 86 -6.46 -0.54 -14.59
N TYR A 87 -5.31 0.09 -14.34
CA TYR A 87 -4.00 -0.53 -14.52
C TYR A 87 -3.76 -1.52 -13.39
N ALA A 88 -4.00 -2.79 -13.63
CA ALA A 88 -3.98 -3.84 -12.62
C ALA A 88 -3.46 -5.17 -13.17
N ALA A 89 -3.02 -6.02 -12.27
CA ALA A 89 -2.68 -7.41 -12.56
C ALA A 89 -3.57 -8.36 -11.75
N PRO A 90 -3.92 -9.53 -12.31
CA PRO A 90 -4.70 -10.52 -11.59
C PRO A 90 -3.88 -11.12 -10.44
N MET A 91 -4.50 -11.15 -9.27
CA MET A 91 -3.96 -11.81 -8.08
C MET A 91 -4.66 -13.14 -7.86
N LYS A 92 -3.89 -14.19 -7.69
CA LYS A 92 -4.34 -15.53 -7.37
C LYS A 92 -3.81 -15.92 -6.00
N VAL A 93 -4.59 -16.69 -5.28
CA VAL A 93 -4.26 -17.15 -3.93
C VAL A 93 -4.42 -18.65 -3.85
N SER A 94 -3.39 -19.31 -3.35
CA SER A 94 -3.41 -20.75 -3.06
C SER A 94 -4.09 -20.96 -1.72
N VAL A 95 -5.23 -21.65 -1.74
CA VAL A 95 -6.01 -21.97 -0.56
C VAL A 95 -6.00 -23.46 -0.29
N ARG A 96 -6.04 -23.80 0.99
CA ARG A 96 -6.17 -25.17 1.48
C ARG A 96 -7.45 -25.28 2.29
N LEU A 97 -8.32 -26.18 1.87
CA LEU A 97 -9.51 -26.60 2.61
C LEU A 97 -9.21 -27.93 3.31
N HIS A 98 -9.28 -27.90 4.64
CA HIS A 98 -9.12 -29.10 5.46
C HIS A 98 -10.47 -29.49 6.07
N ASN A 99 -10.95 -30.68 5.74
CA ASN A 99 -12.09 -31.30 6.40
C ASN A 99 -11.60 -32.19 7.54
N LYS A 100 -11.84 -31.76 8.77
CA LYS A 100 -11.38 -32.48 9.99
C LYS A 100 -12.15 -33.77 10.26
N GLU A 101 -13.38 -33.91 9.75
CA GLU A 101 -14.16 -35.15 9.92
C GLU A 101 -13.66 -36.26 9.01
N THR A 102 -13.41 -35.94 7.74
CA THR A 102 -12.97 -36.94 6.76
C THR A 102 -11.45 -37.03 6.65
N GLY A 103 -10.71 -36.06 7.21
CA GLY A 103 -9.27 -35.92 7.04
C GLY A 103 -8.85 -35.53 5.61
N GLU A 104 -9.80 -35.13 4.77
CA GLU A 104 -9.55 -34.73 3.38
C GLU A 104 -8.95 -33.33 3.32
N ILE A 105 -7.87 -33.17 2.55
CA ILE A 105 -7.24 -31.90 2.27
C ILE A 105 -7.35 -31.62 0.78
N LYS A 106 -7.91 -30.45 0.43
CA LYS A 106 -7.99 -29.96 -0.95
C LYS A 106 -7.23 -28.65 -1.07
N GLU A 107 -6.32 -28.57 -2.02
CA GLU A 107 -5.59 -27.34 -2.36
C GLU A 107 -6.01 -26.88 -3.75
N GLN A 108 -6.28 -25.59 -3.87
CA GLN A 108 -6.66 -24.98 -5.13
C GLN A 108 -6.20 -23.55 -5.20
N GLU A 109 -5.75 -23.13 -6.38
CA GLU A 109 -5.49 -21.74 -6.69
C GLU A 109 -6.80 -21.04 -7.09
N ILE A 110 -7.15 -19.95 -6.43
CA ILE A 110 -8.35 -19.18 -6.71
C ILE A 110 -7.98 -17.77 -7.16
N PHE A 111 -8.75 -17.23 -8.10
CA PHE A 111 -8.64 -15.83 -8.49
C PHE A 111 -9.28 -14.96 -7.42
N MET A 112 -8.49 -14.06 -6.82
CA MET A 112 -8.96 -13.19 -5.76
C MET A 112 -9.49 -11.85 -6.29
N GLY A 113 -8.89 -11.37 -7.39
CA GLY A 113 -9.27 -10.11 -8.03
C GLY A 113 -8.11 -9.46 -8.77
N ASP A 114 -8.41 -8.34 -9.43
CA ASP A 114 -7.41 -7.52 -10.08
C ASP A 114 -6.81 -6.53 -9.07
N PHE A 115 -5.49 -6.58 -8.90
CA PHE A 115 -4.77 -5.73 -7.97
C PHE A 115 -4.13 -4.54 -8.70
N PRO A 116 -4.38 -3.28 -8.27
CA PRO A 116 -3.84 -2.11 -8.93
C PRO A 116 -2.31 -2.07 -8.88
N LEU A 117 -1.69 -1.83 -10.02
CA LEU A 117 -0.24 -1.69 -10.13
C LEU A 117 0.18 -0.21 -10.11
N MET A 118 1.32 0.05 -9.48
CA MET A 118 1.92 1.38 -9.50
C MET A 118 2.66 1.62 -10.81
N THR A 119 2.45 2.78 -11.41
CA THR A 119 3.16 3.21 -12.60
C THR A 119 4.60 3.62 -12.28
N HIS A 120 5.43 3.80 -13.30
CA HIS A 120 6.80 4.28 -13.14
C HIS A 120 6.89 5.67 -12.47
N SER A 121 5.85 6.48 -12.56
CA SER A 121 5.73 7.81 -11.93
C SER A 121 5.21 7.77 -10.49
N GLY A 122 4.98 6.58 -9.91
CA GLY A 122 4.49 6.44 -8.53
C GLY A 122 3.00 6.70 -8.37
N THR A 123 2.24 6.60 -9.46
CA THR A 123 0.79 6.83 -9.51
C THR A 123 0.05 5.51 -9.74
N PHE A 124 -1.27 5.53 -9.51
CA PHE A 124 -2.18 4.46 -9.88
C PHE A 124 -3.17 4.98 -10.92
N VAL A 125 -3.49 4.15 -11.92
CA VAL A 125 -4.55 4.47 -12.87
C VAL A 125 -5.77 3.64 -12.52
N ILE A 126 -6.83 4.30 -12.08
CA ILE A 126 -8.08 3.67 -11.65
C ILE A 126 -9.22 4.27 -12.45
N ASN A 127 -9.93 3.44 -13.21
CA ASN A 127 -11.00 3.87 -14.11
C ASN A 127 -10.55 5.02 -15.02
N GLY A 128 -9.36 4.90 -15.64
CA GLY A 128 -8.77 5.89 -16.51
C GLY A 128 -8.17 7.13 -15.81
N ALA A 129 -8.48 7.36 -14.54
CA ALA A 129 -7.97 8.49 -13.78
C ALA A 129 -6.66 8.16 -13.07
N GLU A 130 -5.65 8.99 -13.27
CA GLU A 130 -4.36 8.87 -12.57
C GLU A 130 -4.47 9.44 -11.15
N ARG A 131 -4.15 8.63 -10.16
CA ARG A 131 -4.28 8.94 -8.72
C ARG A 131 -2.99 8.68 -7.99
N VAL A 132 -2.78 9.41 -6.91
CA VAL A 132 -1.61 9.27 -6.02
C VAL A 132 -2.08 9.02 -4.60
N VAL A 133 -1.42 8.10 -3.91
CA VAL A 133 -1.60 7.92 -2.47
C VAL A 133 -0.82 9.01 -1.74
N VAL A 134 -1.55 9.87 -1.00
CA VAL A 134 -0.95 10.97 -0.25
C VAL A 134 -0.51 10.47 1.12
N SER A 135 0.77 10.71 1.46
CA SER A 135 1.28 10.39 2.79
C SER A 135 0.62 11.27 3.84
N GLN A 136 0.15 10.65 4.92
CA GLN A 136 -0.47 11.34 6.05
C GLN A 136 0.41 11.19 7.29
N ILE A 137 0.61 12.30 8.00
CA ILE A 137 1.30 12.32 9.29
C ILE A 137 0.23 12.22 10.36
N VAL A 138 0.26 11.14 11.13
CA VAL A 138 -0.66 10.90 12.25
C VAL A 138 0.10 10.97 13.56
N ARG A 139 -0.60 11.31 14.66
CA ARG A 139 -0.03 11.25 16.01
C ARG A 139 0.37 9.83 16.34
N SER A 140 1.51 9.69 17.03
CA SER A 140 1.92 8.39 17.57
C SER A 140 0.93 7.90 18.62
N PRO A 141 0.74 6.58 18.76
CA PRO A 141 -0.03 6.00 19.87
C PRO A 141 0.56 6.45 21.22
N GLY A 142 -0.32 6.70 22.19
CA GLY A 142 0.09 7.13 23.51
C GLY A 142 -0.97 7.96 24.24
N ILE A 143 -0.59 8.52 25.39
CA ILE A 143 -1.46 9.37 26.20
C ILE A 143 -0.94 10.80 26.07
N TYR A 144 -1.82 11.70 25.65
CA TYR A 144 -1.54 13.13 25.51
C TYR A 144 -2.29 13.90 26.59
N TYR A 145 -1.57 14.69 27.36
CA TYR A 145 -2.12 15.50 28.43
C TYR A 145 -2.33 16.93 27.95
N GLY A 146 -3.50 17.47 28.23
CA GLY A 146 -3.89 18.84 27.93
C GLY A 146 -4.34 19.59 29.19
N LYS A 147 -4.33 20.92 29.11
CA LYS A 147 -4.91 21.80 30.13
C LYS A 147 -5.83 22.78 29.41
N GLU A 148 -7.08 22.81 29.80
CA GLU A 148 -8.09 23.73 29.30
C GLU A 148 -8.65 24.55 30.47
N ILE A 149 -9.19 25.72 30.18
CA ILE A 149 -9.86 26.56 31.20
C ILE A 149 -11.35 26.44 30.92
N ASP A 150 -12.11 26.02 31.93
CA ASP A 150 -13.56 26.01 31.87
C ASP A 150 -14.08 27.46 31.86
N LEU A 151 -14.71 27.84 30.76
CA LEU A 151 -15.24 29.21 30.55
C LEU A 151 -16.38 29.59 31.52
N LYS A 152 -16.96 28.64 32.24
CA LYS A 152 -18.05 28.91 33.20
C LYS A 152 -17.54 29.09 34.62
N THR A 153 -16.52 28.33 35.01
CA THR A 153 -16.03 28.27 36.39
C THR A 153 -14.66 28.90 36.53
N ASP A 154 -14.00 29.25 35.42
CA ASP A 154 -12.64 29.79 35.36
C ASP A 154 -11.56 28.86 36.01
N LEU A 155 -11.92 27.57 36.16
CA LEU A 155 -11.04 26.57 36.76
C LEU A 155 -10.26 25.82 35.66
N PRO A 156 -8.99 25.47 35.94
CA PRO A 156 -8.21 24.66 35.02
C PRO A 156 -8.70 23.18 35.00
N LEU A 157 -9.11 22.72 33.85
CA LEU A 157 -9.44 21.32 33.59
C LEU A 157 -8.21 20.61 33.01
N LEU A 158 -7.84 19.50 33.61
CA LEU A 158 -6.81 18.62 33.09
C LEU A 158 -7.49 17.55 32.22
N THR A 159 -7.10 17.51 30.95
CA THR A 159 -7.63 16.53 29.98
C THR A 159 -6.57 15.51 29.61
N SER A 160 -6.98 14.30 29.33
CA SER A 160 -6.11 13.27 28.77
C SER A 160 -6.79 12.62 27.56
N THR A 161 -6.03 12.51 26.46
CA THR A 161 -6.49 11.85 25.23
C THR A 161 -5.65 10.60 25.03
N VAL A 162 -6.29 9.46 24.98
CA VAL A 162 -5.64 8.17 24.71
C VAL A 162 -5.80 7.84 23.23
N ILE A 163 -4.68 7.71 22.52
CA ILE A 163 -4.64 7.27 21.12
C ILE A 163 -4.15 5.83 21.12
N PRO A 164 -5.04 4.86 20.75
CA PRO A 164 -4.66 3.46 20.73
C PRO A 164 -3.70 3.14 19.58
N TYR A 165 -2.98 2.06 19.73
CA TYR A 165 -2.24 1.41 18.64
C TYR A 165 -3.26 0.76 17.70
N ARG A 166 -3.09 0.97 16.40
CA ARG A 166 -3.91 0.33 15.35
C ARG A 166 -3.16 -0.84 14.78
#